data_2f90cfdc3e5044c99cb8e055677c4e85
#
_entry.id   2f90cfdc3e5044c99cb8e055677c4e85
#
_cell.length_a   1.000
_cell.length_b   1.000
_cell.length_c   1.000
_cell.angle_alpha   90.00
_cell.angle_beta   90.00
_cell.angle_gamma   90.00
#
_symmetry.space_group_name_H-M   'P 1'
#
loop_
_entity.id
_entity.type
_entity.pdbx_description
1 polymer ?
#
loop_
_entity_poly.entity_id
_entity_poly.type
_entity_poly.pdbx_seq_one_letter_code
_entity_poly.pdbx_strand_id
1 'polypeptide(L)'
;MGIIFPTCIIYFELAKHLLFFIWGAFIYALLVYFLFYREKIKQINFFPLKFNFSKREFWFVVFRWLILSIFLYVFTLYFFPQKLFMLFKRDPALMYIVLFFYPVLSAFPQEFIFCTFFFNRYKSLFKTEYYIVFMSAAIFCLAHIFFINWVAPLLSAVGGLMFANTYRRTNSLFLVSLEHALYGNTLFFIGLGWFFWG
;
A
#
# COMPACT_ATOMS: atom_id res chain seq x y z
N MET A 1 -11.93 -1.96 -16.87
CA MET A 1 -12.26 -1.97 -15.42
C MET A 1 -11.42 -1.00 -14.59
N GLY A 2 -10.13 -0.79 -14.87
CA GLY A 2 -9.24 0.07 -14.05
C GLY A 2 -9.62 1.56 -13.93
N ILE A 3 -10.35 2.13 -14.90
CA ILE A 3 -10.75 3.54 -14.89
C ILE A 3 -12.22 3.71 -14.46
N ILE A 4 -13.09 2.79 -14.86
CA ILE A 4 -14.53 2.86 -14.56
C ILE A 4 -14.79 2.78 -13.06
N PHE A 5 -14.10 1.91 -12.35
CA PHE A 5 -14.30 1.70 -10.92
C PHE A 5 -13.94 2.95 -10.07
N PRO A 6 -12.75 3.59 -10.22
CA PRO A 6 -12.45 4.84 -9.55
C PRO A 6 -13.47 5.96 -9.88
N THR A 7 -13.89 6.08 -11.15
CA THR A 7 -14.86 7.09 -11.59
C THR A 7 -16.22 6.90 -10.90
N CYS A 8 -16.69 5.65 -10.77
CA CYS A 8 -17.93 5.36 -10.05
C CYS A 8 -17.82 5.70 -8.56
N ILE A 9 -16.67 5.39 -7.90
CA ILE A 9 -16.46 5.73 -6.48
C ILE A 9 -16.52 7.24 -6.25
N ILE A 10 -15.89 8.03 -7.14
CA ILE A 10 -15.93 9.50 -7.08
C ILE A 10 -17.36 10.00 -7.28
N TYR A 11 -18.04 9.53 -8.34
CA TYR A 11 -19.38 9.97 -8.70
C TYR A 11 -20.42 9.71 -7.62
N PHE A 12 -20.33 8.57 -6.94
CA PHE A 12 -21.26 8.17 -5.88
C PHE A 12 -20.79 8.52 -4.47
N GLU A 13 -19.72 9.30 -4.30
CA GLU A 13 -19.14 9.68 -3.00
C GLU A 13 -18.86 8.49 -2.07
N LEU A 14 -18.42 7.36 -2.64
CA LEU A 14 -18.21 6.12 -1.92
C LEU A 14 -16.86 6.05 -1.18
N ALA A 15 -16.06 7.11 -1.19
CA ALA A 15 -14.74 7.15 -0.55
C ALA A 15 -14.79 6.80 0.95
N LYS A 16 -15.88 7.18 1.65
CA LYS A 16 -16.12 6.82 3.06
C LYS A 16 -16.28 5.30 3.30
N HIS A 17 -16.54 4.53 2.24
CA HIS A 17 -16.65 3.06 2.28
C HIS A 17 -15.43 2.35 1.71
N LEU A 18 -14.33 3.07 1.51
CA LEU A 18 -13.11 2.56 0.87
C LEU A 18 -12.60 1.27 1.52
N LEU A 19 -12.66 1.18 2.85
CA LEU A 19 -12.23 -0.01 3.58
C LEU A 19 -13.01 -1.26 3.16
N PHE A 20 -14.32 -1.15 2.95
CA PHE A 20 -15.15 -2.28 2.45
C PHE A 20 -14.74 -2.69 1.03
N PHE A 21 -14.41 -1.72 0.16
CA PHE A 21 -13.93 -2.02 -1.19
C PHE A 21 -12.56 -2.69 -1.19
N ILE A 22 -11.64 -2.26 -0.34
CA ILE A 22 -10.33 -2.89 -0.18
C ILE A 22 -10.50 -4.36 0.27
N TRP A 23 -11.33 -4.61 1.29
CA TRP A 23 -11.57 -5.96 1.78
C TRP A 23 -12.34 -6.83 0.79
N GLY A 24 -13.32 -6.29 0.07
CA GLY A 24 -14.00 -6.99 -1.02
C GLY A 24 -13.02 -7.41 -2.14
N ALA A 25 -12.16 -6.48 -2.56
CA ALA A 25 -11.13 -6.76 -3.55
C ALA A 25 -10.08 -7.77 -3.03
N PHE A 26 -9.70 -7.68 -1.75
CA PHE A 26 -8.79 -8.63 -1.10
C PHE A 26 -9.38 -10.04 -1.07
N ILE A 27 -10.62 -10.19 -0.62
CA ILE A 27 -11.32 -11.49 -0.59
C ILE A 27 -11.43 -12.06 -1.99
N TYR A 28 -11.83 -11.26 -2.98
CA TYR A 28 -11.86 -11.68 -4.38
C TYR A 28 -10.49 -12.14 -4.89
N ALA A 29 -9.44 -11.34 -4.67
CA ALA A 29 -8.09 -11.68 -5.07
C ALA A 29 -7.60 -12.95 -4.37
N LEU A 30 -7.92 -13.13 -3.10
CA LEU A 30 -7.58 -14.31 -2.32
C LEU A 30 -8.28 -15.56 -2.87
N LEU A 31 -9.59 -15.50 -3.15
CA LEU A 31 -10.33 -16.60 -3.75
C LEU A 31 -9.76 -16.99 -5.12
N VAL A 32 -9.52 -16.01 -5.99
CA VAL A 32 -8.92 -16.27 -7.30
C VAL A 32 -7.50 -16.84 -7.15
N TYR A 33 -6.72 -16.33 -6.23
CA TYR A 33 -5.37 -16.85 -5.94
C TYR A 33 -5.44 -18.32 -5.51
N PHE A 34 -6.32 -18.67 -4.60
CA PHE A 34 -6.52 -20.06 -4.17
C PHE A 34 -6.99 -20.98 -5.29
N LEU A 35 -7.97 -20.55 -6.09
CA LEU A 35 -8.54 -21.37 -7.18
C LEU A 35 -7.50 -21.68 -8.27
N PHE A 36 -6.70 -20.68 -8.68
CA PHE A 36 -5.74 -20.84 -9.78
C PHE A 36 -4.40 -21.45 -9.35
N TYR A 37 -4.01 -21.31 -8.07
CA TYR A 37 -2.72 -21.79 -7.57
C TYR A 37 -2.83 -23.04 -6.68
N ARG A 38 -4.04 -23.61 -6.55
CA ARG A 38 -4.32 -24.76 -5.70
C ARG A 38 -3.36 -25.94 -5.90
N GLU A 39 -2.99 -26.25 -7.14
CA GLU A 39 -2.08 -27.35 -7.45
C GLU A 39 -0.61 -27.00 -7.12
N LYS A 40 -0.20 -25.76 -7.35
CA LYS A 40 1.14 -25.29 -6.96
C LYS A 40 1.28 -25.14 -5.43
N ILE A 41 0.18 -24.89 -4.75
CA ILE A 41 0.08 -24.75 -3.30
C ILE A 41 0.42 -26.06 -2.57
N LYS A 42 0.00 -27.20 -3.11
CA LYS A 42 0.32 -28.52 -2.56
C LYS A 42 1.83 -28.85 -2.62
N GLN A 43 2.57 -28.20 -3.51
CA GLN A 43 3.99 -28.46 -3.75
C GLN A 43 4.94 -27.45 -3.09
N ILE A 44 4.45 -26.27 -2.64
CA ILE A 44 5.28 -25.20 -2.11
C ILE A 44 4.63 -24.70 -0.81
N ASN A 45 5.43 -24.53 0.26
CA ASN A 45 4.99 -23.94 1.53
C ASN A 45 4.15 -22.68 1.32
N PHE A 46 2.87 -22.78 1.59
CA PHE A 46 1.75 -22.16 0.88
C PHE A 46 1.46 -20.71 1.20
N PHE A 47 1.98 -20.05 2.16
CA PHE A 47 1.59 -18.68 2.39
C PHE A 47 2.72 -17.71 1.98
N PRO A 48 2.43 -16.66 1.15
CA PRO A 48 3.45 -15.69 0.75
C PRO A 48 3.92 -14.80 1.92
N LEU A 49 3.51 -15.10 3.15
CA LEU A 49 4.16 -14.64 4.37
C LEU A 49 5.53 -15.30 4.48
N LYS A 50 6.36 -15.12 3.45
CA LYS A 50 7.77 -15.46 3.58
C LYS A 50 8.41 -14.49 4.55
N PHE A 51 8.70 -14.97 5.74
CA PHE A 51 9.60 -14.30 6.68
C PHE A 51 11.08 -14.45 6.26
N ASN A 52 11.37 -15.17 5.17
CA ASN A 52 12.70 -15.38 4.61
C ASN A 52 13.12 -14.20 3.73
N PHE A 53 13.40 -13.09 4.35
CA PHE A 53 14.15 -11.99 3.75
C PHE A 53 15.47 -11.81 4.50
N SER A 54 16.49 -11.33 3.81
CA SER A 54 17.80 -11.13 4.44
C SER A 54 17.74 -9.97 5.46
N LYS A 55 18.59 -10.03 6.48
CA LYS A 55 18.75 -8.88 7.41
C LYS A 55 19.08 -7.59 6.64
N ARG A 56 19.82 -7.69 5.53
CA ARG A 56 20.15 -6.55 4.67
C ARG A 56 18.91 -5.91 4.07
N GLU A 57 17.95 -6.70 3.57
CA GLU A 57 16.69 -6.18 3.01
C GLU A 57 15.84 -5.48 4.07
N PHE A 58 15.74 -6.06 5.26
CA PHE A 58 15.05 -5.45 6.38
C PHE A 58 15.64 -4.09 6.74
N TRP A 59 16.95 -4.03 6.96
CA TRP A 59 17.62 -2.77 7.31
C TRP A 59 17.58 -1.75 6.18
N PHE A 60 17.59 -2.19 4.92
CA PHE A 60 17.40 -1.30 3.77
C PHE A 60 16.01 -0.63 3.80
N VAL A 61 14.95 -1.38 4.09
CA VAL A 61 13.59 -0.84 4.26
C VAL A 61 13.55 0.15 5.42
N VAL A 62 14.08 -0.22 6.58
CA VAL A 62 14.10 0.65 7.78
C VAL A 62 14.86 1.96 7.52
N PHE A 63 16.04 1.88 6.93
CA PHE A 63 16.87 3.05 6.65
C PHE A 63 16.21 3.98 5.62
N ARG A 64 15.65 3.43 4.56
CA ARG A 64 14.89 4.19 3.57
C ARG A 64 13.68 4.87 4.20
N TRP A 65 12.95 4.15 5.05
CA TRP A 65 11.82 4.71 5.78
C TRP A 65 12.25 5.88 6.67
N LEU A 66 13.32 5.77 7.42
CA LEU A 66 13.83 6.86 8.28
C LEU A 66 14.16 8.10 7.46
N ILE A 67 14.92 7.96 6.36
CA ILE A 67 15.29 9.10 5.50
C ILE A 67 14.05 9.78 4.92
N LEU A 68 13.13 8.99 4.36
CA LEU A 68 11.92 9.54 3.75
C LEU A 68 10.96 10.13 4.79
N SER A 69 10.90 9.58 5.99
CA SER A 69 10.11 10.13 7.09
C SER A 69 10.62 11.53 7.50
N ILE A 70 11.93 11.70 7.59
CA ILE A 70 12.54 13.02 7.85
C ILE A 70 12.22 13.99 6.70
N PHE A 71 12.38 13.54 5.46
CA PHE A 71 12.05 14.37 4.29
C PHE A 71 10.57 14.78 4.29
N LEU A 72 9.64 13.83 4.51
CA LEU A 72 8.21 14.09 4.56
C LEU A 72 7.83 15.01 5.73
N TYR A 73 8.49 14.88 6.89
CA TYR A 73 8.30 15.78 8.02
C TYR A 73 8.69 17.22 7.64
N VAL A 74 9.89 17.41 7.09
CA VAL A 74 10.37 18.72 6.63
C VAL A 74 9.46 19.28 5.54
N PHE A 75 9.06 18.45 4.57
CA PHE A 75 8.10 18.84 3.54
C PHE A 75 6.77 19.31 4.14
N THR A 76 6.22 18.57 5.10
CA THR A 76 4.97 18.95 5.76
C THR A 76 5.13 20.25 6.55
N LEU A 77 6.25 20.43 7.23
CA LEU A 77 6.55 21.64 7.98
C LEU A 77 6.55 22.90 7.08
N TYR A 78 7.08 22.80 5.85
CA TYR A 78 7.17 23.93 4.94
C TYR A 78 5.87 24.18 4.15
N PHE A 79 5.25 23.13 3.63
CA PHE A 79 4.12 23.26 2.70
C PHE A 79 2.75 23.15 3.38
N PHE A 80 2.67 22.47 4.51
CA PHE A 80 1.40 22.20 5.21
C PHE A 80 1.54 22.34 6.74
N PRO A 81 2.15 23.42 7.29
CA PRO A 81 2.45 23.53 8.72
C PRO A 81 1.20 23.41 9.61
N GLN A 82 0.03 23.86 9.12
CA GLN A 82 -1.25 23.74 9.82
C GLN A 82 -1.74 22.29 9.96
N LYS A 83 -1.23 21.37 9.12
CA LYS A 83 -1.59 19.95 9.20
C LYS A 83 -0.65 19.14 10.08
N LEU A 84 0.49 19.73 10.48
CA LEU A 84 1.51 19.02 11.25
C LEU A 84 0.96 18.50 12.58
N PHE A 85 0.98 17.16 12.73
CA PHE A 85 0.43 16.40 13.85
C PHE A 85 -1.08 16.64 14.09
N MET A 86 -1.82 17.04 13.06
CA MET A 86 -3.22 17.44 13.20
C MET A 86 -4.08 16.33 13.80
N LEU A 87 -3.95 15.08 13.33
CA LEU A 87 -4.71 13.96 13.85
C LEU A 87 -4.40 13.71 15.31
N PHE A 88 -3.11 13.68 15.68
CA PHE A 88 -2.67 13.48 17.06
C PHE A 88 -3.15 14.61 17.98
N LYS A 89 -3.10 15.86 17.53
CA LYS A 89 -3.57 17.02 18.31
C LYS A 89 -5.08 17.05 18.49
N ARG A 90 -5.84 16.61 17.46
CA ARG A 90 -7.31 16.65 17.48
C ARG A 90 -7.92 15.46 18.21
N ASP A 91 -7.39 14.28 17.96
CA ASP A 91 -7.89 13.01 18.53
C ASP A 91 -6.73 12.00 18.68
N PRO A 92 -6.02 12.05 19.83
CA PRO A 92 -4.94 11.11 20.11
C PRO A 92 -5.40 9.64 20.13
N ALA A 93 -6.62 9.36 20.59
CA ALA A 93 -7.15 8.01 20.65
C ALA A 93 -7.32 7.43 19.23
N LEU A 94 -7.89 8.21 18.32
CA LEU A 94 -8.00 7.82 16.91
C LEU A 94 -6.61 7.61 16.28
N MET A 95 -5.62 8.43 16.61
CA MET A 95 -4.25 8.24 16.12
C MET A 95 -3.69 6.88 16.56
N TYR A 96 -3.87 6.47 17.81
CA TYR A 96 -3.44 5.14 18.28
C TYR A 96 -4.21 4.02 17.57
N ILE A 97 -5.53 4.18 17.37
CA ILE A 97 -6.33 3.22 16.58
C ILE A 97 -5.74 3.06 15.17
N VAL A 98 -5.44 4.16 14.50
CA VAL A 98 -4.82 4.12 13.16
C VAL A 98 -3.46 3.40 13.21
N LEU A 99 -2.58 3.73 14.15
CA LEU A 99 -1.26 3.11 14.26
C LEU A 99 -1.32 1.58 14.37
N PHE A 100 -2.29 1.06 15.14
CA PHE A 100 -2.41 -0.39 15.34
C PHE A 100 -3.19 -1.10 14.24
N PHE A 101 -4.27 -0.50 13.75
CA PHE A 101 -5.18 -1.17 12.82
C PHE A 101 -4.86 -0.92 11.35
N TYR A 102 -4.27 0.21 10.99
CA TYR A 102 -3.88 0.50 9.61
C TYR A 102 -2.98 -0.57 8.97
N PRO A 103 -1.95 -1.10 9.66
CA PRO A 103 -1.13 -2.18 9.12
C PRO A 103 -1.92 -3.39 8.65
N VAL A 104 -2.92 -3.79 9.44
CA VAL A 104 -3.71 -5.02 9.20
C VAL A 104 -4.91 -4.74 8.30
N LEU A 105 -5.62 -3.65 8.52
CA LEU A 105 -6.89 -3.38 7.83
C LEU A 105 -6.70 -2.70 6.47
N SER A 106 -5.57 -2.02 6.26
CA SER A 106 -5.32 -1.26 5.04
C SER A 106 -4.06 -1.70 4.31
N ALA A 107 -2.88 -1.63 4.93
CA ALA A 107 -1.63 -1.92 4.26
C ALA A 107 -1.52 -3.38 3.79
N PHE A 108 -1.79 -4.35 4.66
CA PHE A 108 -1.68 -5.76 4.33
C PHE A 108 -2.59 -6.21 3.16
N PRO A 109 -3.91 -5.93 3.15
CA PRO A 109 -4.77 -6.32 2.03
C PRO A 109 -4.38 -5.62 0.73
N GLN A 110 -3.94 -4.37 0.78
CA GLN A 110 -3.45 -3.66 -0.40
C GLN A 110 -2.19 -4.32 -0.98
N GLU A 111 -1.20 -4.64 -0.15
CA GLU A 111 0.02 -5.30 -0.64
C GLU A 111 -0.23 -6.73 -1.13
N PHE A 112 -1.21 -7.43 -0.56
CA PHE A 112 -1.63 -8.70 -1.14
C PHE A 112 -2.19 -8.50 -2.55
N ILE A 113 -3.07 -7.52 -2.77
CA ILE A 113 -3.69 -7.26 -4.07
C ILE A 113 -2.65 -6.81 -5.10
N PHE A 114 -1.91 -5.74 -4.79
CA PHE A 114 -1.05 -5.05 -5.76
C PHE A 114 0.32 -5.71 -5.94
N CYS A 115 0.83 -6.39 -4.92
CA CYS A 115 2.09 -7.12 -5.02
C CYS A 115 1.85 -8.63 -5.20
N THR A 116 1.37 -9.33 -4.19
CA THR A 116 1.32 -10.80 -4.23
C THR A 116 0.42 -11.33 -5.34
N PHE A 117 -0.84 -10.93 -5.36
CA PHE A 117 -1.79 -11.38 -6.37
C PHE A 117 -1.39 -10.90 -7.77
N PHE A 118 -1.09 -9.60 -7.90
CA PHE A 118 -0.77 -9.00 -9.20
C PHE A 118 0.49 -9.63 -9.82
N PHE A 119 1.57 -9.80 -9.08
CA PHE A 119 2.80 -10.42 -9.58
C PHE A 119 2.58 -11.89 -9.95
N ASN A 120 1.94 -12.67 -9.08
CA ASN A 120 1.70 -14.09 -9.38
C ASN A 120 0.79 -14.28 -10.60
N ARG A 121 -0.20 -13.40 -10.78
CA ARG A 121 -1.19 -13.52 -11.87
C ARG A 121 -0.66 -13.05 -13.20
N TYR A 122 0.12 -11.97 -13.22
CA TYR A 122 0.42 -11.23 -14.44
C TYR A 122 1.90 -11.21 -14.83
N LYS A 123 2.82 -11.74 -14.00
CA LYS A 123 4.27 -11.71 -14.28
C LYS A 123 4.61 -12.27 -15.67
N SER A 124 3.94 -13.32 -16.11
CA SER A 124 4.18 -13.95 -17.43
C SER A 124 3.82 -13.09 -18.63
N LEU A 125 3.02 -12.03 -18.45
CA LEU A 125 2.64 -11.10 -19.51
C LEU A 125 3.70 -10.02 -19.77
N PHE A 126 4.66 -9.86 -18.86
CA PHE A 126 5.65 -8.79 -18.95
C PHE A 126 7.02 -9.34 -19.36
N LYS A 127 7.67 -8.66 -20.32
CA LYS A 127 8.99 -9.04 -20.83
C LYS A 127 10.09 -8.93 -19.78
N THR A 128 9.97 -7.97 -18.85
CA THR A 128 10.93 -7.75 -17.77
C THR A 128 10.21 -7.51 -16.43
N GLU A 129 10.91 -7.82 -15.33
CA GLU A 129 10.38 -7.61 -14.00
C GLU A 129 10.17 -6.12 -13.64
N TYR A 130 10.81 -5.19 -14.35
CA TYR A 130 10.62 -3.76 -14.15
C TYR A 130 9.26 -3.27 -14.69
N TYR A 131 8.78 -3.86 -15.79
CA TYR A 131 7.44 -3.50 -16.30
C TYR A 131 6.32 -3.88 -15.36
N ILE A 132 6.41 -5.05 -14.70
CA ILE A 132 5.37 -5.42 -13.71
C ILE A 132 5.44 -4.53 -12.46
N VAL A 133 6.65 -4.12 -12.02
CA VAL A 133 6.83 -3.15 -10.93
C VAL A 133 6.13 -1.83 -11.27
N PHE A 134 6.42 -1.30 -12.46
CA PHE A 134 5.82 -0.05 -12.91
C PHE A 134 4.30 -0.16 -13.02
N MET A 135 3.80 -1.25 -13.60
CA MET A 135 2.35 -1.44 -13.76
C MET A 135 1.64 -1.62 -12.43
N SER A 136 2.22 -2.38 -11.49
CA SER A 136 1.71 -2.50 -10.13
C SER A 136 1.60 -1.13 -9.45
N ALA A 137 2.67 -0.33 -9.53
CA ALA A 137 2.69 1.02 -8.98
C ALA A 137 1.67 1.96 -9.65
N ALA A 138 1.51 1.86 -10.97
CA ALA A 138 0.52 2.65 -11.70
C ALA A 138 -0.91 2.32 -11.28
N ILE A 139 -1.23 1.03 -11.11
CA ILE A 139 -2.56 0.61 -10.64
C ILE A 139 -2.76 1.01 -9.17
N PHE A 140 -1.73 0.93 -8.34
CA PHE A 140 -1.77 1.39 -6.96
C PHE A 140 -2.04 2.91 -6.88
N CYS A 141 -1.37 3.70 -7.72
CA CYS A 141 -1.62 5.15 -7.87
C CYS A 141 -3.07 5.43 -8.30
N LEU A 142 -3.56 4.72 -9.34
CA LEU A 142 -4.94 4.85 -9.83
C LEU A 142 -5.97 4.51 -8.75
N ALA A 143 -5.67 3.55 -7.88
CA ALA A 143 -6.53 3.22 -6.75
C ALA A 143 -6.62 4.33 -5.68
N HIS A 144 -5.79 5.38 -5.75
CA HIS A 144 -5.80 6.51 -4.82
C HIS A 144 -6.33 7.82 -5.44
N ILE A 145 -6.74 7.77 -6.71
CA ILE A 145 -7.26 8.95 -7.42
C ILE A 145 -8.58 9.47 -6.82
N PHE A 146 -9.39 8.58 -6.20
CA PHE A 146 -10.69 8.95 -5.63
C PHE A 146 -10.63 9.76 -4.34
N PHE A 147 -9.45 10.00 -3.77
CA PHE A 147 -9.31 10.98 -2.69
C PHE A 147 -9.44 12.44 -3.16
N ILE A 148 -9.63 12.69 -4.46
CA ILE A 148 -9.92 14.01 -5.08
C ILE A 148 -8.90 15.09 -4.66
N ASN A 149 -7.65 14.70 -4.58
CA ASN A 149 -6.52 15.59 -4.38
C ASN A 149 -5.30 15.06 -5.15
N TRP A 150 -4.30 15.91 -5.39
CA TRP A 150 -3.09 15.51 -6.12
C TRP A 150 -2.02 14.85 -5.23
N VAL A 151 -2.08 15.07 -3.91
CA VAL A 151 -1.07 14.58 -2.96
C VAL A 151 -1.17 13.06 -2.80
N ALA A 152 -2.38 12.53 -2.64
CA ALA A 152 -2.58 11.10 -2.46
C ALA A 152 -2.09 10.27 -3.67
N PRO A 153 -2.46 10.55 -4.94
CA PRO A 153 -1.94 9.83 -6.09
C PRO A 153 -0.42 9.95 -6.24
N LEU A 154 0.15 11.15 -6.00
CA LEU A 154 1.59 11.37 -6.11
C LEU A 154 2.37 10.52 -5.10
N LEU A 155 1.99 10.56 -3.83
CA LEU A 155 2.62 9.75 -2.78
C LEU A 155 2.40 8.27 -3.01
N SER A 156 1.22 7.87 -3.51
CA SER A 156 0.93 6.48 -3.85
C SER A 156 1.70 5.98 -5.06
N ALA A 157 1.99 6.83 -6.05
CA ALA A 157 2.86 6.46 -7.17
C ALA A 157 4.28 6.13 -6.70
N VAL A 158 4.85 7.00 -5.85
CA VAL A 158 6.18 6.79 -5.27
C VAL A 158 6.18 5.56 -4.34
N GLY A 159 5.22 5.48 -3.43
CA GLY A 159 5.06 4.35 -2.52
C GLY A 159 4.90 3.03 -3.28
N GLY A 160 4.01 2.99 -4.26
CA GLY A 160 3.75 1.81 -5.09
C GLY A 160 5.00 1.31 -5.83
N LEU A 161 5.83 2.22 -6.36
CA LEU A 161 7.12 1.84 -6.96
C LEU A 161 8.07 1.22 -5.93
N MET A 162 8.11 1.76 -4.72
CA MET A 162 8.95 1.25 -3.65
C MET A 162 8.47 -0.12 -3.17
N PHE A 163 7.19 -0.28 -2.92
CA PHE A 163 6.55 -1.51 -2.44
C PHE A 163 6.69 -2.64 -3.48
N ALA A 164 6.31 -2.37 -4.72
CA ALA A 164 6.44 -3.33 -5.81
C ALA A 164 7.91 -3.76 -6.04
N ASN A 165 8.87 -2.83 -5.93
CA ASN A 165 10.29 -3.17 -6.05
C ASN A 165 10.81 -3.99 -4.85
N THR A 166 10.36 -3.68 -3.63
CA THR A 166 10.68 -4.50 -2.45
C THR A 166 10.10 -5.90 -2.60
N TYR A 167 8.85 -6.03 -3.04
CA TYR A 167 8.25 -7.33 -3.31
C TYR A 167 8.99 -8.10 -4.42
N ARG A 168 9.34 -7.45 -5.53
CA ARG A 168 10.12 -8.04 -6.61
C ARG A 168 11.43 -8.67 -6.11
N ARG A 169 12.15 -7.98 -5.21
CA ARG A 169 13.45 -8.41 -4.69
C ARG A 169 13.34 -9.51 -3.64
N THR A 170 12.30 -9.49 -2.82
CA THR A 170 12.20 -10.35 -1.64
C THR A 170 11.14 -11.43 -1.75
N ASN A 171 10.15 -11.23 -2.63
CA ASN A 171 8.95 -12.05 -2.72
C ASN A 171 8.28 -12.27 -1.34
N SER A 172 8.37 -11.25 -0.46
CA SER A 172 7.87 -11.31 0.91
C SER A 172 6.72 -10.32 1.09
N LEU A 173 5.50 -10.85 1.22
CA LEU A 173 4.31 -10.05 1.55
C LEU A 173 4.46 -9.39 2.92
N PHE A 174 5.08 -10.10 3.89
CA PHE A 174 5.29 -9.53 5.21
C PHE A 174 6.15 -8.27 5.17
N LEU A 175 7.31 -8.34 4.49
CA LEU A 175 8.23 -7.20 4.46
C LEU A 175 7.64 -6.00 3.72
N VAL A 176 6.94 -6.22 2.60
CA VAL A 176 6.33 -5.11 1.85
C VAL A 176 5.14 -4.51 2.62
N SER A 177 4.33 -5.34 3.31
CA SER A 177 3.25 -4.83 4.16
C SER A 177 3.78 -4.05 5.36
N LEU A 178 4.87 -4.50 5.97
CA LEU A 178 5.56 -3.76 7.02
C LEU A 178 6.07 -2.41 6.51
N GLU A 179 6.69 -2.41 5.33
CA GLU A 179 7.16 -1.18 4.70
C GLU A 179 6.03 -0.19 4.44
N HIS A 180 4.94 -0.65 3.84
CA HIS A 180 3.75 0.16 3.61
C HIS A 180 3.16 0.70 4.92
N ALA A 181 3.05 -0.15 5.93
CA ALA A 181 2.56 0.23 7.25
C ALA A 181 3.41 1.33 7.91
N LEU A 182 4.74 1.22 7.81
CA LEU A 182 5.65 2.23 8.34
C LEU A 182 5.45 3.59 7.67
N TYR A 183 5.35 3.63 6.34
CA TYR A 183 5.11 4.87 5.61
C TYR A 183 3.70 5.43 5.88
N GLY A 184 2.67 4.60 5.83
CA GLY A 184 1.31 5.04 6.08
C GLY A 184 1.14 5.61 7.50
N ASN A 185 1.64 4.91 8.51
CA ASN A 185 1.63 5.39 9.88
C ASN A 185 2.39 6.73 10.04
N THR A 186 3.53 6.89 9.35
CA THR A 186 4.25 8.16 9.31
C THR A 186 3.40 9.26 8.70
N LEU A 187 2.76 9.02 7.54
CA LEU A 187 1.89 10.00 6.89
C LEU A 187 0.75 10.45 7.79
N PHE A 188 0.08 9.52 8.48
CA PHE A 188 -0.97 9.87 9.44
C PHE A 188 -0.44 10.65 10.63
N PHE A 189 0.71 10.24 11.18
CA PHE A 189 1.31 10.92 12.33
C PHE A 189 1.73 12.35 12.02
N ILE A 190 2.43 12.59 10.89
CA ILE A 190 2.89 13.92 10.50
C ILE A 190 1.79 14.82 9.91
N GLY A 191 0.60 14.26 9.62
CA GLY A 191 -0.57 14.99 9.13
C GLY A 191 -0.83 14.91 7.63
N LEU A 192 0.07 14.33 6.82
CA LEU A 192 -0.19 14.08 5.39
C LEU A 192 -1.24 12.99 5.16
N GLY A 193 -1.51 12.15 6.15
CA GLY A 193 -2.61 11.20 6.14
C GLY A 193 -4.00 11.84 5.94
N TRP A 194 -4.13 13.14 6.20
CA TRP A 194 -5.33 13.91 5.85
C TRP A 194 -5.74 13.76 4.39
N PHE A 195 -4.78 13.68 3.48
CA PHE A 195 -5.04 13.55 2.04
C PHE A 195 -5.53 12.15 1.63
N PHE A 196 -5.46 11.18 2.54
CA PHE A 196 -5.95 9.80 2.40
C PHE A 196 -7.20 9.51 3.24
N TRP A 197 -7.82 10.57 3.77
CA TRP A 197 -9.06 10.47 4.52
C TRP A 197 -10.21 10.80 3.58
N GLY A 198 -11.14 9.84 3.41
CA GLY A 198 -12.34 10.00 2.60
C GLY A 198 -13.53 10.58 3.38
#